data_468b60860b3b1682c8242bf0a12f6c92
#
_entry.id   468b60860b3b1682c8242bf0a12f6c92
#
_cell.length_a   1.000
_cell.length_b   1.000
_cell.length_c   1.000
_cell.angle_alpha   90.00
_cell.angle_beta   90.00
_cell.angle_gamma   90.00
#
_symmetry.space_group_name_H-M   'P 1'
#
loop_
_entity.id
_entity.type
_entity.pdbx_description
1 polymer ?
#
loop_
_entity_poly.entity_id
_entity_poly.type
_entity_poly.pdbx_seq_one_letter_code
_entity_poly.pdbx_strand_id
1 'polypeptide(L)'
;MRLKNNLVYFLKKMLQFVLVIFLLSLIVFYMARLSPGVPLRAYYGESVERMSVEQQEKAREKLGLNEPIWVQYGIWVGEAFHGDFGISFKYKQDVMGVIEGVWANTLILGGLSYILTFAFALLLGVFCSMHEDSPVDRVICKVGTITNCIPSFWVALVLILIFSINLELLPSSGAYAMGQADNIASRAAHLILPLIVMVLGHLWYYTYMVRNRMLEELRKDYVLLCKTKGMTRRQIVWRHCLRNIMPTFISIMAISVPHIIGGTYVVEKVFSYPGLGTLSFESAKYHDYNMLMVLCLLTGIVVVFSNMVAQIINDKIDPRMKHERGELL
;
A
#
# COMPACT_ATOMS: atom_id res chain seq x y z
N MET A 1 -12.38 32.76 -14.83
CA MET A 1 -12.07 31.62 -15.73
C MET A 1 -11.24 30.54 -15.03
N ARG A 2 -10.09 30.82 -14.40
CA ARG A 2 -9.24 29.79 -13.73
C ARG A 2 -9.94 28.96 -12.65
N LEU A 3 -10.81 29.54 -11.81
CA LEU A 3 -11.56 28.82 -10.76
C LEU A 3 -12.54 27.78 -11.35
N LYS A 4 -13.24 28.15 -12.44
CA LYS A 4 -14.19 27.26 -13.12
C LYS A 4 -13.48 26.05 -13.77
N ASN A 5 -12.32 26.27 -14.37
CA ASN A 5 -11.52 25.20 -14.97
C ASN A 5 -10.95 24.26 -13.90
N ASN A 6 -10.52 24.76 -12.75
CA ASN A 6 -10.05 23.93 -11.64
C ASN A 6 -11.18 23.07 -11.03
N LEU A 7 -12.40 23.62 -10.93
CA LEU A 7 -13.55 22.88 -10.44
C LEU A 7 -13.94 21.75 -11.41
N VAL A 8 -13.99 22.05 -12.71
CA VAL A 8 -14.30 21.02 -13.73
C VAL A 8 -13.24 19.92 -13.74
N TYR A 9 -11.95 20.28 -13.62
CA TYR A 9 -10.87 19.31 -13.50
C TYR A 9 -11.04 18.40 -12.27
N PHE A 10 -11.30 19.00 -11.10
CA PHE A 10 -11.53 18.24 -9.87
C PHE A 10 -12.73 17.31 -9.98
N LEU A 11 -13.86 17.79 -10.55
CA LEU A 11 -15.05 16.99 -10.78
C LEU A 11 -14.79 15.81 -11.73
N LYS A 12 -14.02 16.01 -12.80
CA LYS A 12 -13.60 14.91 -13.69
C LYS A 12 -12.80 13.84 -12.94
N LYS A 13 -11.84 14.24 -12.08
CA LYS A 13 -11.05 13.31 -11.29
C LYS A 13 -11.90 12.56 -10.25
N MET A 14 -12.82 13.24 -9.60
CA MET A 14 -13.78 12.61 -8.69
C MET A 14 -14.70 11.62 -9.42
N LEU A 15 -15.18 11.98 -10.61
CA LEU A 15 -15.98 11.06 -11.42
C LEU A 15 -15.17 9.82 -11.83
N GLN A 16 -13.90 9.99 -12.24
CA GLN A 16 -13.00 8.89 -12.53
C GLN A 16 -12.78 8.00 -11.31
N PHE A 17 -12.55 8.60 -10.13
CA PHE A 17 -12.40 7.87 -8.88
C PHE A 17 -13.63 7.01 -8.58
N VAL A 18 -14.82 7.61 -8.61
CA VAL A 18 -16.09 6.90 -8.34
C VAL A 18 -16.32 5.78 -9.35
N LEU A 19 -16.07 6.04 -10.65
CA LEU A 19 -16.22 5.03 -11.69
C LEU A 19 -15.28 3.84 -11.47
N VAL A 20 -14.01 4.08 -11.12
CA VAL A 20 -13.04 3.00 -10.88
C VAL A 20 -13.45 2.17 -9.65
N ILE A 21 -13.87 2.83 -8.56
CA ILE A 21 -14.33 2.10 -7.36
C ILE A 21 -15.60 1.30 -7.66
N PHE A 22 -16.53 1.86 -8.42
CA PHE A 22 -17.74 1.15 -8.85
C PHE A 22 -17.39 -0.10 -9.68
N LEU A 23 -16.52 0.02 -10.69
CA LEU A 23 -16.09 -1.11 -11.49
C LEU A 23 -15.33 -2.15 -10.66
N LEU A 24 -14.47 -1.71 -9.74
CA LEU A 24 -13.75 -2.59 -8.82
C LEU A 24 -14.73 -3.35 -7.92
N SER A 25 -15.71 -2.68 -7.31
CA SER A 25 -16.71 -3.31 -6.45
C SER A 25 -17.52 -4.36 -7.21
N LEU A 26 -17.89 -4.06 -8.46
CA LEU A 26 -18.62 -4.96 -9.32
C LEU A 26 -17.78 -6.22 -9.64
N ILE A 27 -16.52 -6.04 -10.04
CA ILE A 27 -15.61 -7.15 -10.34
C ILE A 27 -15.41 -8.04 -9.09
N VAL A 28 -15.09 -7.43 -7.94
CA VAL A 28 -14.82 -8.18 -6.70
C VAL A 28 -16.07 -8.93 -6.24
N PHE A 29 -17.26 -8.30 -6.32
CA PHE A 29 -18.51 -8.96 -5.99
C PHE A 29 -18.80 -10.15 -6.91
N TYR A 30 -18.65 -9.98 -8.23
CA TYR A 30 -18.83 -11.07 -9.18
C TYR A 30 -17.86 -12.22 -8.94
N MET A 31 -16.56 -11.91 -8.73
CA MET A 31 -15.56 -12.93 -8.42
C MET A 31 -15.90 -13.70 -7.15
N ALA A 32 -16.36 -13.02 -6.11
CA ALA A 32 -16.78 -13.66 -4.86
C ALA A 32 -18.00 -14.58 -5.06
N ARG A 33 -18.94 -14.21 -5.93
CA ARG A 33 -20.14 -15.01 -6.22
C ARG A 33 -19.88 -16.18 -7.18
N LEU A 34 -18.93 -16.06 -8.09
CA LEU A 34 -18.52 -17.11 -9.02
C LEU A 34 -17.52 -18.11 -8.42
N SER A 35 -16.94 -17.78 -7.28
CA SER A 35 -15.96 -18.65 -6.62
C SER A 35 -16.60 -20.00 -6.22
N PRO A 36 -15.88 -21.12 -6.40
CA PRO A 36 -16.37 -22.43 -6.02
C PRO A 36 -16.53 -22.50 -4.49
N GLY A 37 -17.76 -22.43 -4.06
CA GLY A 37 -18.18 -22.48 -2.66
C GLY A 37 -19.60 -21.95 -2.58
N VAL A 38 -20.46 -22.65 -1.86
CA VAL A 38 -21.84 -22.22 -1.73
C VAL A 38 -21.85 -20.85 -1.04
N PRO A 39 -22.43 -19.78 -1.63
CA PRO A 39 -22.52 -18.46 -0.96
C PRO A 39 -23.08 -18.55 0.45
N LEU A 40 -23.93 -19.53 0.70
CA LEU A 40 -24.45 -19.87 2.02
C LEU A 40 -23.34 -20.19 3.05
N ARG A 41 -22.22 -20.77 2.58
CA ARG A 41 -21.08 -21.12 3.43
C ARG A 41 -20.35 -19.88 3.94
N ALA A 42 -20.40 -18.76 3.19
CA ALA A 42 -19.88 -17.47 3.64
C ALA A 42 -20.65 -16.90 4.83
N TYR A 43 -21.95 -17.22 4.96
CA TYR A 43 -22.80 -16.73 6.05
C TYR A 43 -22.90 -17.73 7.22
N TYR A 44 -23.04 -19.02 6.93
CA TYR A 44 -23.32 -20.06 7.93
C TYR A 44 -22.13 -20.99 8.20
N GLY A 45 -21.05 -20.86 7.45
CA GLY A 45 -19.86 -21.67 7.63
C GLY A 45 -20.07 -23.15 7.36
N GLU A 46 -19.33 -23.99 8.09
CA GLU A 46 -19.47 -25.46 8.00
C GLU A 46 -20.83 -25.99 8.50
N SER A 47 -21.60 -25.14 9.21
CA SER A 47 -22.95 -25.51 9.62
C SER A 47 -23.88 -25.77 8.44
N VAL A 48 -23.58 -25.23 7.26
CA VAL A 48 -24.32 -25.52 6.02
C VAL A 48 -24.34 -27.02 5.70
N GLU A 49 -23.29 -27.75 5.99
CA GLU A 49 -23.21 -29.21 5.73
C GLU A 49 -24.14 -30.00 6.66
N ARG A 50 -24.53 -29.40 7.79
CA ARG A 50 -25.46 -30.00 8.74
C ARG A 50 -26.91 -29.55 8.54
N MET A 51 -27.15 -28.57 7.67
CA MET A 51 -28.49 -28.09 7.33
C MET A 51 -29.18 -29.05 6.38
N SER A 52 -30.48 -29.30 6.61
CA SER A 52 -31.30 -29.98 5.63
C SER A 52 -31.45 -29.13 4.35
N VAL A 53 -31.79 -29.80 3.23
CA VAL A 53 -31.98 -29.12 1.93
C VAL A 53 -33.02 -27.95 2.09
N GLU A 54 -34.09 -28.19 2.84
CA GLU A 54 -35.13 -27.21 3.08
C GLU A 54 -34.62 -26.01 3.92
N GLN A 55 -33.75 -26.25 4.89
CA GLN A 55 -33.11 -25.18 5.69
C GLN A 55 -32.13 -24.36 4.85
N GLN A 56 -31.38 -25.03 3.95
CA GLN A 56 -30.48 -24.32 3.02
C GLN A 56 -31.28 -23.45 2.05
N GLU A 57 -32.41 -23.93 1.54
CA GLU A 57 -33.25 -23.17 0.61
C GLU A 57 -33.88 -21.95 1.29
N LYS A 58 -34.44 -22.11 2.49
CA LYS A 58 -34.95 -20.97 3.27
C LYS A 58 -33.86 -19.95 3.61
N ALA A 59 -32.65 -20.42 3.89
CA ALA A 59 -31.51 -19.53 4.15
C ALA A 59 -31.06 -18.80 2.89
N ARG A 60 -31.07 -19.44 1.71
CA ARG A 60 -30.80 -18.79 0.41
C ARG A 60 -31.84 -17.74 0.09
N GLU A 61 -33.10 -18.06 0.27
CA GLU A 61 -34.21 -17.12 0.06
C GLU A 61 -34.09 -15.89 0.98
N LYS A 62 -33.83 -16.13 2.27
CA LYS A 62 -33.64 -15.06 3.27
C LYS A 62 -32.46 -14.13 2.96
N LEU A 63 -31.40 -14.66 2.36
CA LEU A 63 -30.21 -13.91 1.97
C LEU A 63 -30.28 -13.36 0.54
N GLY A 64 -31.43 -13.52 -0.14
CA GLY A 64 -31.62 -13.08 -1.53
C GLY A 64 -30.68 -13.77 -2.53
N LEU A 65 -30.13 -14.95 -2.19
CA LEU A 65 -29.16 -15.66 -3.05
C LEU A 65 -29.80 -16.32 -4.27
N ASN A 66 -31.12 -16.41 -4.30
CA ASN A 66 -31.90 -16.92 -5.42
C ASN A 66 -32.24 -15.81 -6.44
N GLU A 67 -32.01 -14.57 -6.07
CA GLU A 67 -32.24 -13.42 -6.95
C GLU A 67 -31.14 -13.32 -8.04
N PRO A 68 -31.44 -12.68 -9.18
CA PRO A 68 -30.42 -12.37 -10.19
C PRO A 68 -29.23 -11.64 -9.59
N ILE A 69 -28.02 -11.91 -10.07
CA ILE A 69 -26.75 -11.43 -9.48
C ILE A 69 -26.69 -9.89 -9.38
N TRP A 70 -27.31 -9.16 -10.31
CA TRP A 70 -27.40 -7.69 -10.26
C TRP A 70 -28.31 -7.19 -9.15
N VAL A 71 -29.36 -7.94 -8.77
CA VAL A 71 -30.24 -7.65 -7.63
C VAL A 71 -29.45 -7.87 -6.34
N GLN A 72 -28.73 -8.98 -6.23
CA GLN A 72 -27.84 -9.27 -5.10
C GLN A 72 -26.79 -8.17 -4.93
N TYR A 73 -26.19 -7.70 -6.04
CA TYR A 73 -25.23 -6.60 -6.02
C TYR A 73 -25.87 -5.30 -5.52
N GLY A 74 -27.08 -4.97 -5.99
CA GLY A 74 -27.81 -3.79 -5.54
C GLY A 74 -28.13 -3.81 -4.04
N ILE A 75 -28.55 -4.98 -3.51
CA ILE A 75 -28.79 -5.17 -2.07
C ILE A 75 -27.49 -4.96 -1.31
N TRP A 76 -26.41 -5.64 -1.71
CA TRP A 76 -25.11 -5.53 -1.05
C TRP A 76 -24.56 -4.09 -1.03
N VAL A 77 -24.70 -3.36 -2.16
CA VAL A 77 -24.32 -1.95 -2.23
C VAL A 77 -25.16 -1.10 -1.28
N GLY A 78 -26.47 -1.37 -1.21
CA GLY A 78 -27.37 -0.69 -0.27
C GLY A 78 -26.95 -0.89 1.17
N GLU A 79 -26.67 -2.13 1.57
CA GLU A 79 -26.17 -2.47 2.92
C GLU A 79 -24.81 -1.84 3.20
N ALA A 80 -23.89 -1.87 2.23
CA ALA A 80 -22.57 -1.27 2.33
C ALA A 80 -22.62 0.25 2.59
N PHE A 81 -23.59 0.98 2.01
CA PHE A 81 -23.79 2.39 2.30
C PHE A 81 -24.28 2.66 3.73
N HIS A 82 -24.87 1.67 4.39
CA HIS A 82 -25.25 1.73 5.81
C HIS A 82 -24.14 1.22 6.74
N GLY A 83 -22.99 0.82 6.17
CA GLY A 83 -21.85 0.28 6.93
C GLY A 83 -21.95 -1.21 7.26
N ASP A 84 -22.99 -1.89 6.77
CA ASP A 84 -23.15 -3.34 6.93
C ASP A 84 -22.48 -4.06 5.76
N PHE A 85 -21.35 -4.71 6.06
CA PHE A 85 -20.60 -5.55 5.11
C PHE A 85 -20.76 -7.05 5.41
N GLY A 86 -21.67 -7.38 6.31
CA GLY A 86 -21.95 -8.74 6.74
C GLY A 86 -20.96 -9.28 7.78
N ILE A 87 -21.11 -10.56 8.07
CA ILE A 87 -20.33 -11.26 9.10
C ILE A 87 -19.16 -11.98 8.43
N SER A 88 -17.97 -11.87 9.02
CA SER A 88 -16.81 -12.67 8.66
C SER A 88 -17.06 -14.14 8.97
N PHE A 89 -16.87 -14.98 7.98
CA PHE A 89 -16.99 -16.43 8.13
C PHE A 89 -15.98 -17.00 9.14
N LYS A 90 -14.74 -16.52 9.07
CA LYS A 90 -13.65 -17.00 9.91
C LYS A 90 -13.76 -16.52 11.36
N TYR A 91 -14.00 -15.22 11.55
CA TYR A 91 -13.96 -14.57 12.87
C TYR A 91 -15.31 -14.59 13.58
N LYS A 92 -16.43 -14.91 12.88
CA LYS A 92 -17.80 -14.93 13.43
C LYS A 92 -18.23 -13.59 14.05
N GLN A 93 -17.67 -12.51 13.52
CA GLN A 93 -17.91 -11.13 13.95
C GLN A 93 -18.20 -10.28 12.76
N ASP A 94 -18.74 -9.10 12.97
CA ASP A 94 -18.92 -8.10 11.93
C ASP A 94 -17.59 -7.77 11.24
N VAL A 95 -17.63 -7.68 9.90
CA VAL A 95 -16.42 -7.46 9.07
C VAL A 95 -15.72 -6.16 9.46
N MET A 96 -16.47 -5.07 9.66
CA MET A 96 -15.88 -3.78 10.02
C MET A 96 -15.26 -3.81 11.41
N GLY A 97 -15.89 -4.46 12.40
CA GLY A 97 -15.35 -4.60 13.74
C GLY A 97 -14.01 -5.35 13.76
N VAL A 98 -13.85 -6.40 12.93
CA VAL A 98 -12.56 -7.10 12.78
C VAL A 98 -11.50 -6.21 12.14
N ILE A 99 -11.86 -5.47 11.09
CA ILE A 99 -10.95 -4.55 10.40
C ILE A 99 -10.50 -3.43 11.33
N GLU A 100 -11.42 -2.84 12.10
CA GLU A 100 -11.14 -1.78 13.06
C GLU A 100 -10.15 -2.21 14.14
N GLY A 101 -10.14 -3.48 14.51
CA GLY A 101 -9.18 -4.03 15.47
C GLY A 101 -7.72 -4.01 15.00
N VAL A 102 -7.46 -3.97 13.68
CA VAL A 102 -6.09 -4.17 13.14
C VAL A 102 -5.62 -3.11 12.13
N TRP A 103 -6.53 -2.30 11.55
CA TRP A 103 -6.18 -1.36 10.48
C TRP A 103 -5.10 -0.35 10.90
N ALA A 104 -5.16 0.13 12.16
CA ALA A 104 -4.18 1.07 12.68
C ALA A 104 -2.76 0.51 12.67
N ASN A 105 -2.59 -0.79 12.94
CA ASN A 105 -1.29 -1.44 12.94
C ASN A 105 -0.68 -1.44 11.53
N THR A 106 -1.46 -1.81 10.50
CA THR A 106 -0.99 -1.76 9.10
C THR A 106 -0.69 -0.34 8.65
N LEU A 107 -1.51 0.65 9.04
CA LEU A 107 -1.25 2.05 8.69
C LEU A 107 0.02 2.58 9.35
N ILE A 108 0.28 2.24 10.60
CA ILE A 108 1.50 2.64 11.30
C ILE A 108 2.72 1.96 10.66
N LEU A 109 2.68 0.65 10.49
CA LEU A 109 3.80 -0.10 9.89
C LEU A 109 4.03 0.33 8.43
N GLY A 110 2.99 0.32 7.60
CA GLY A 110 3.05 0.68 6.19
C GLY A 110 3.39 2.17 5.99
N GLY A 111 2.75 3.06 6.73
CA GLY A 111 2.98 4.50 6.64
C GLY A 111 4.37 4.92 7.07
N LEU A 112 4.87 4.42 8.21
CA LEU A 112 6.23 4.71 8.65
C LEU A 112 7.28 4.10 7.70
N SER A 113 7.09 2.84 7.27
CA SER A 113 8.00 2.23 6.30
C SER A 113 8.02 3.00 4.98
N TYR A 114 6.86 3.46 4.51
CA TYR A 114 6.74 4.28 3.32
C TYR A 114 7.54 5.60 3.44
N ILE A 115 7.30 6.35 4.52
CA ILE A 115 7.99 7.63 4.77
C ILE A 115 9.50 7.41 4.87
N LEU A 116 9.95 6.44 5.65
CA LEU A 116 11.38 6.17 5.84
C LEU A 116 12.04 5.66 4.57
N THR A 117 11.40 4.76 3.84
CA THR A 117 11.92 4.25 2.55
C THR A 117 12.18 5.40 1.57
N PHE A 118 11.21 6.28 1.36
CA PHE A 118 11.37 7.37 0.40
C PHE A 118 12.29 8.48 0.90
N ALA A 119 12.29 8.78 2.20
CA ALA A 119 13.25 9.72 2.79
C ALA A 119 14.70 9.22 2.61
N PHE A 120 14.97 7.98 2.98
CA PHE A 120 16.32 7.42 2.82
C PHE A 120 16.67 7.19 1.35
N ALA A 121 15.74 6.76 0.50
CA ALA A 121 15.98 6.61 -0.94
C ALA A 121 16.35 7.93 -1.59
N LEU A 122 15.67 9.02 -1.24
CA LEU A 122 16.00 10.36 -1.74
C LEU A 122 17.39 10.80 -1.28
N LEU A 123 17.68 10.68 0.02
CA LEU A 123 18.97 11.09 0.59
C LEU A 123 20.12 10.27 0.00
N LEU A 124 20.01 8.94 -0.01
CA LEU A 124 21.03 8.04 -0.53
C LEU A 124 21.20 8.19 -2.05
N GLY A 125 20.11 8.29 -2.80
CA GLY A 125 20.15 8.45 -4.26
C GLY A 125 20.80 9.77 -4.68
N VAL A 126 20.47 10.88 -4.00
CA VAL A 126 21.15 12.18 -4.21
C VAL A 126 22.61 12.10 -3.80
N PHE A 127 22.92 11.49 -2.65
CA PHE A 127 24.30 11.32 -2.19
C PHE A 127 25.14 10.51 -3.19
N CYS A 128 24.66 9.37 -3.67
CA CYS A 128 25.31 8.55 -4.68
C CYS A 128 25.53 9.30 -5.99
N SER A 129 24.53 10.07 -6.47
CA SER A 129 24.67 10.87 -7.68
C SER A 129 25.71 12.01 -7.56
N MET A 130 25.89 12.54 -6.36
CA MET A 130 26.94 13.53 -6.08
C MET A 130 28.35 12.93 -6.05
N HIS A 131 28.46 11.63 -5.82
CA HIS A 131 29.74 10.91 -5.71
C HIS A 131 29.81 9.78 -6.75
N GLU A 132 29.27 10.04 -7.95
CA GLU A 132 29.23 9.06 -9.06
C GLU A 132 30.59 8.38 -9.24
N ASP A 133 30.56 7.04 -9.35
CA ASP A 133 31.72 6.16 -9.53
C ASP A 133 32.77 6.19 -8.40
N SER A 134 32.50 6.84 -7.30
CA SER A 134 33.33 6.77 -6.11
C SER A 134 33.29 5.38 -5.47
N PRO A 135 34.28 4.99 -4.64
CA PRO A 135 34.22 3.73 -3.89
C PRO A 135 32.96 3.59 -3.04
N VAL A 136 32.48 4.69 -2.45
CA VAL A 136 31.28 4.71 -1.61
C VAL A 136 30.03 4.47 -2.44
N ASP A 137 29.87 5.12 -3.59
CA ASP A 137 28.76 4.89 -4.51
C ASP A 137 28.72 3.43 -4.96
N ARG A 138 29.88 2.86 -5.34
CA ARG A 138 29.99 1.45 -5.76
C ARG A 138 29.60 0.49 -4.62
N VAL A 139 30.02 0.76 -3.40
CA VAL A 139 29.68 -0.09 -2.24
C VAL A 139 28.18 -0.02 -1.97
N ILE A 140 27.58 1.18 -1.92
CA ILE A 140 26.14 1.35 -1.70
C ILE A 140 25.33 0.62 -2.81
N CYS A 141 25.70 0.80 -4.07
CA CYS A 141 25.03 0.11 -5.19
C CYS A 141 25.18 -1.42 -5.10
N LYS A 142 26.37 -1.96 -4.77
CA LYS A 142 26.58 -3.40 -4.61
C LYS A 142 25.80 -3.96 -3.43
N VAL A 143 25.84 -3.31 -2.26
CA VAL A 143 25.06 -3.72 -1.08
C VAL A 143 23.58 -3.71 -1.41
N GLY A 144 23.12 -2.64 -2.07
CA GLY A 144 21.73 -2.55 -2.49
C GLY A 144 21.29 -3.67 -3.43
N THR A 145 22.13 -4.01 -4.42
CA THR A 145 21.85 -5.13 -5.33
C THR A 145 21.77 -6.46 -4.60
N ILE A 146 22.71 -6.74 -3.71
CA ILE A 146 22.75 -7.98 -2.92
C ILE A 146 21.49 -8.06 -2.02
N THR A 147 21.20 -6.99 -1.28
CA THR A 147 20.07 -6.97 -0.35
C THR A 147 18.72 -7.11 -1.08
N ASN A 148 18.60 -6.55 -2.26
CA ASN A 148 17.38 -6.66 -3.07
C ASN A 148 17.13 -8.09 -3.61
N CYS A 149 18.15 -8.92 -3.68
CA CYS A 149 18.03 -10.34 -4.06
C CYS A 149 17.62 -11.23 -2.88
N ILE A 150 17.70 -10.74 -1.64
CA ILE A 150 17.38 -11.53 -0.45
C ILE A 150 15.87 -11.41 -0.15
N PRO A 151 15.13 -12.54 -0.03
CA PRO A 151 13.73 -12.49 0.32
C PRO A 151 13.48 -11.83 1.68
N SER A 152 12.47 -10.97 1.77
CA SER A 152 12.16 -10.20 2.99
C SER A 152 11.88 -11.08 4.22
N PHE A 153 11.23 -12.24 4.03
CA PHE A 153 11.00 -13.18 5.13
C PHE A 153 12.31 -13.73 5.70
N TRP A 154 13.32 -13.97 4.86
CA TRP A 154 14.61 -14.45 5.30
C TRP A 154 15.35 -13.39 6.12
N VAL A 155 15.32 -12.13 5.66
CA VAL A 155 15.86 -11.00 6.42
C VAL A 155 15.16 -10.89 7.78
N ALA A 156 13.83 -11.04 7.82
CA ALA A 156 13.04 -11.02 9.05
C ALA A 156 13.50 -12.10 10.04
N LEU A 157 13.67 -13.35 9.57
CA LEU A 157 14.13 -14.46 10.42
C LEU A 157 15.54 -14.24 10.97
N VAL A 158 16.46 -13.73 10.15
CA VAL A 158 17.82 -13.38 10.58
C VAL A 158 17.81 -12.28 11.64
N LEU A 159 16.99 -11.23 11.46
CA LEU A 159 16.87 -10.15 12.44
C LEU A 159 16.25 -10.64 13.76
N ILE A 160 15.23 -11.51 13.70
CA ILE A 160 14.68 -12.15 14.89
C ILE A 160 15.73 -12.96 15.62
N LEU A 161 16.50 -13.80 14.89
CA LEU A 161 17.55 -14.62 15.47
C LEU A 161 18.60 -13.77 16.19
N ILE A 162 19.07 -12.69 15.55
CA ILE A 162 20.10 -11.83 16.11
C ILE A 162 19.57 -10.99 17.27
N PHE A 163 18.52 -10.21 17.03
CA PHE A 163 18.09 -9.16 17.97
C PHE A 163 17.09 -9.63 19.03
N SER A 164 16.30 -10.67 18.74
CA SER A 164 15.32 -11.16 19.71
C SER A 164 15.78 -12.39 20.47
N ILE A 165 16.49 -13.32 19.82
CA ILE A 165 16.89 -14.59 20.45
C ILE A 165 18.28 -14.48 21.05
N ASN A 166 19.30 -14.00 20.29
CA ASN A 166 20.68 -14.00 20.76
C ASN A 166 21.01 -12.79 21.65
N LEU A 167 20.52 -11.60 21.29
CA LEU A 167 20.79 -10.37 22.00
C LEU A 167 19.70 -9.98 23.00
N GLU A 168 18.50 -10.57 22.89
CA GLU A 168 17.34 -10.29 23.75
C GLU A 168 16.97 -8.79 23.87
N LEU A 169 17.28 -8.00 22.80
CA LEU A 169 17.10 -6.55 22.80
C LEU A 169 15.71 -6.13 22.34
N LEU A 170 15.10 -6.89 21.41
CA LEU A 170 13.82 -6.53 20.76
C LEU A 170 12.88 -7.73 20.74
N PRO A 171 11.58 -7.50 20.81
CA PRO A 171 10.59 -8.57 20.76
C PRO A 171 10.55 -9.24 19.38
N SER A 172 10.28 -10.56 19.39
CA SER A 172 10.24 -11.36 18.16
C SER A 172 8.89 -11.32 17.43
N SER A 173 7.78 -10.96 18.13
CA SER A 173 6.43 -11.10 17.56
C SER A 173 5.41 -10.21 18.27
N GLY A 174 4.27 -9.98 17.60
CA GLY A 174 3.15 -9.18 18.11
C GLY A 174 3.30 -7.68 17.82
N ALA A 175 2.27 -6.91 18.15
CA ALA A 175 2.27 -5.44 18.03
C ALA A 175 2.58 -4.74 19.37
N TYR A 176 2.52 -5.46 20.48
CA TYR A 176 2.81 -5.00 21.85
C TYR A 176 2.91 -6.20 22.78
N ALA A 177 3.51 -6.01 23.95
CA ALA A 177 3.57 -7.05 24.99
C ALA A 177 2.19 -7.29 25.62
N MET A 178 1.96 -8.51 26.11
CA MET A 178 0.68 -8.90 26.70
C MET A 178 0.27 -7.92 27.82
N GLY A 179 -0.96 -7.41 27.75
CA GLY A 179 -1.49 -6.41 28.69
C GLY A 179 -0.96 -4.99 28.51
N GLN A 180 -0.14 -4.70 27.49
CA GLN A 180 0.47 -3.39 27.24
C GLN A 180 0.01 -2.73 25.93
N ALA A 181 -1.25 -2.95 25.54
CA ALA A 181 -1.79 -2.40 24.30
C ALA A 181 -1.69 -0.86 24.19
N ASP A 182 -1.80 -0.15 25.31
CA ASP A 182 -1.74 1.32 25.34
C ASP A 182 -0.32 1.87 25.62
N ASN A 183 0.66 1.00 25.83
CA ASN A 183 2.03 1.41 26.09
C ASN A 183 2.77 1.70 24.79
N ILE A 184 3.03 2.98 24.52
CA ILE A 184 3.72 3.46 23.31
C ILE A 184 5.12 2.87 23.20
N ALA A 185 5.87 2.73 24.29
CA ALA A 185 7.22 2.18 24.27
C ALA A 185 7.21 0.69 23.86
N SER A 186 6.23 -0.08 24.39
CA SER A 186 6.04 -1.48 23.98
C SER A 186 5.69 -1.58 22.49
N ARG A 187 4.75 -0.77 22.00
CA ARG A 187 4.41 -0.72 20.57
C ARG A 187 5.60 -0.35 19.69
N ALA A 188 6.38 0.65 20.10
CA ALA A 188 7.58 1.07 19.36
C ALA A 188 8.62 -0.05 19.29
N ALA A 189 8.88 -0.76 20.40
CA ALA A 189 9.82 -1.88 20.41
C ALA A 189 9.41 -3.00 19.44
N HIS A 190 8.11 -3.36 19.40
CA HIS A 190 7.58 -4.39 18.50
C HIS A 190 7.56 -3.95 17.02
N LEU A 191 7.60 -2.65 16.76
CA LEU A 191 7.58 -2.09 15.42
C LEU A 191 8.98 -2.04 14.76
N ILE A 192 10.06 -1.98 15.53
CA ILE A 192 11.43 -1.74 15.02
C ILE A 192 11.83 -2.80 14.00
N LEU A 193 11.78 -4.09 14.34
CA LEU A 193 12.22 -5.16 13.44
C LEU A 193 11.35 -5.26 12.17
N PRO A 194 10.00 -5.28 12.27
CA PRO A 194 9.13 -5.22 11.11
C PRO A 194 9.44 -4.02 10.19
N LEU A 195 9.66 -2.84 10.79
CA LEU A 195 9.94 -1.61 10.06
C LEU A 195 11.28 -1.68 9.31
N ILE A 196 12.34 -2.20 9.93
CA ILE A 196 13.65 -2.40 9.29
C ILE A 196 13.50 -3.32 8.07
N VAL A 197 12.78 -4.44 8.20
CA VAL A 197 12.57 -5.38 7.09
C VAL A 197 11.82 -4.72 5.94
N MET A 198 10.74 -3.99 6.24
CA MET A 198 9.95 -3.27 5.24
C MET A 198 10.78 -2.22 4.51
N VAL A 199 11.55 -1.43 5.24
CA VAL A 199 12.42 -0.40 4.66
C VAL A 199 13.50 -1.04 3.79
N LEU A 200 14.23 -2.02 4.28
CA LEU A 200 15.29 -2.68 3.53
C LEU A 200 14.79 -3.36 2.26
N GLY A 201 13.59 -3.94 2.30
CA GLY A 201 12.98 -4.61 1.15
C GLY A 201 12.64 -3.67 -0.02
N HIS A 202 12.52 -2.37 0.22
CA HIS A 202 12.12 -1.39 -0.81
C HIS A 202 13.17 -0.29 -1.07
N LEU A 203 14.00 0.02 -0.07
CA LEU A 203 14.94 1.15 -0.07
C LEU A 203 15.84 1.17 -1.30
N TRP A 204 16.45 0.05 -1.61
CA TRP A 204 17.50 -0.01 -2.64
C TRP A 204 16.97 0.23 -4.04
N TYR A 205 15.80 -0.31 -4.34
CA TYR A 205 15.12 -0.09 -5.62
C TYR A 205 14.86 1.40 -5.86
N TYR A 206 14.28 2.09 -4.87
CA TYR A 206 13.97 3.52 -5.00
C TYR A 206 15.23 4.39 -4.92
N THR A 207 16.23 4.01 -4.13
CA THR A 207 17.55 4.67 -4.14
C THR A 207 18.17 4.66 -5.52
N TYR A 208 18.14 3.53 -6.20
CA TYR A 208 18.67 3.38 -7.54
C TYR A 208 17.88 4.21 -8.57
N MET A 209 16.56 4.24 -8.47
CA MET A 209 15.73 5.09 -9.34
C MET A 209 16.04 6.58 -9.16
N VAL A 210 16.14 7.05 -7.91
CA VAL A 210 16.50 8.45 -7.62
C VAL A 210 17.91 8.76 -8.14
N ARG A 211 18.89 7.89 -7.87
CA ARG A 211 20.26 8.06 -8.35
C ARG A 211 20.31 8.23 -9.88
N ASN A 212 19.65 7.36 -10.61
CA ASN A 212 19.65 7.42 -12.09
C ASN A 212 19.00 8.70 -12.61
N ARG A 213 17.85 9.09 -12.05
CA ARG A 213 17.19 10.34 -12.42
C ARG A 213 18.04 11.57 -12.11
N MET A 214 18.74 11.57 -10.99
CA MET A 214 19.67 12.64 -10.64
C MET A 214 20.86 12.69 -11.59
N LEU A 215 21.43 11.54 -12.01
CA LEU A 215 22.53 11.51 -12.98
C LEU A 215 22.09 12.00 -14.36
N GLU A 216 20.90 11.61 -14.82
CA GLU A 216 20.32 12.13 -16.07
C GLU A 216 20.18 13.66 -16.00
N GLU A 217 19.69 14.18 -14.88
CA GLU A 217 19.48 15.61 -14.68
C GLU A 217 20.79 16.40 -14.60
N LEU A 218 21.82 15.84 -13.95
CA LEU A 218 23.16 16.44 -13.84
C LEU A 218 23.91 16.56 -15.16
N ARG A 219 23.49 15.83 -16.19
CA ARG A 219 24.10 15.83 -17.54
C ARG A 219 23.44 16.81 -18.52
N LYS A 220 22.36 17.51 -18.09
CA LYS A 220 21.66 18.48 -18.94
C LYS A 220 22.41 19.78 -19.10
N ASP A 221 22.20 20.47 -20.23
CA ASP A 221 22.91 21.70 -20.63
C ASP A 221 22.76 22.83 -19.62
N TYR A 222 21.61 22.96 -18.95
CA TYR A 222 21.44 24.02 -17.94
C TYR A 222 22.40 23.86 -16.75
N VAL A 223 22.86 22.65 -16.45
CA VAL A 223 23.85 22.38 -15.40
C VAL A 223 25.20 22.99 -15.79
N LEU A 224 25.57 22.90 -17.08
CA LEU A 224 26.77 23.58 -17.60
C LEU A 224 26.64 25.10 -17.44
N LEU A 225 25.47 25.66 -17.80
CA LEU A 225 25.18 27.08 -17.59
C LEU A 225 25.28 27.51 -16.12
N CYS A 226 24.81 26.67 -15.19
CA CYS A 226 24.96 26.96 -13.75
C CYS A 226 26.43 26.95 -13.31
N LYS A 227 27.24 26.04 -13.83
CA LYS A 227 28.69 25.99 -13.57
C LYS A 227 29.41 27.24 -14.11
N THR A 228 29.08 27.73 -15.31
CA THR A 228 29.67 28.96 -15.88
C THR A 228 29.28 30.19 -15.06
N LYS A 229 28.13 30.17 -14.35
CA LYS A 229 27.73 31.21 -13.39
C LYS A 229 28.40 31.07 -12.02
N GLY A 230 29.36 30.18 -11.83
CA GLY A 230 30.13 30.02 -10.60
C GLY A 230 29.36 29.23 -9.48
N MET A 231 28.25 28.56 -9.81
CA MET A 231 27.51 27.78 -8.80
C MET A 231 28.27 26.52 -8.41
N THR A 232 28.32 26.23 -7.11
CA THR A 232 28.89 24.98 -6.60
C THR A 232 28.02 23.78 -6.94
N ARG A 233 28.62 22.59 -7.06
CA ARG A 233 27.88 21.32 -7.32
C ARG A 233 26.72 21.13 -6.34
N ARG A 234 26.92 21.40 -5.07
CA ARG A 234 25.89 21.32 -4.03
C ARG A 234 24.70 22.25 -4.31
N GLN A 235 24.99 23.51 -4.72
CA GLN A 235 23.94 24.48 -5.05
C GLN A 235 23.14 24.02 -6.28
N ILE A 236 23.81 23.51 -7.33
CA ILE A 236 23.16 22.99 -8.53
C ILE A 236 22.23 21.83 -8.17
N VAL A 237 22.71 20.85 -7.41
CA VAL A 237 21.95 19.69 -7.00
C VAL A 237 20.69 20.07 -6.20
N TRP A 238 20.85 20.84 -5.12
CA TRP A 238 19.74 21.12 -4.20
C TRP A 238 18.76 22.18 -4.72
N ARG A 239 19.21 23.16 -5.51
CA ARG A 239 18.35 24.26 -6.00
C ARG A 239 17.70 23.96 -7.34
N HIS A 240 18.35 23.18 -8.21
CA HIS A 240 17.93 22.95 -9.58
C HIS A 240 17.59 21.50 -9.86
N CYS A 241 18.55 20.58 -9.77
CA CYS A 241 18.35 19.18 -10.15
C CYS A 241 17.27 18.51 -9.31
N LEU A 242 17.34 18.64 -7.97
CA LEU A 242 16.37 18.04 -7.07
C LEU A 242 14.94 18.51 -7.38
N ARG A 243 14.77 19.82 -7.60
CA ARG A 243 13.46 20.38 -7.94
C ARG A 243 12.90 19.81 -9.24
N ASN A 244 13.77 19.58 -10.23
CA ASN A 244 13.36 19.06 -11.51
C ASN A 244 12.99 17.57 -11.48
N ILE A 245 13.59 16.77 -10.59
CA ILE A 245 13.22 15.35 -10.44
C ILE A 245 12.00 15.12 -9.52
N MET A 246 11.59 16.12 -8.72
CA MET A 246 10.48 15.97 -7.75
C MET A 246 9.17 15.48 -8.38
N PRO A 247 8.72 15.96 -9.55
CA PRO A 247 7.49 15.43 -10.16
C PRO A 247 7.59 13.93 -10.43
N THR A 248 8.71 13.47 -11.00
CA THR A 248 8.94 12.04 -11.24
C THR A 248 9.03 11.26 -9.93
N PHE A 249 9.71 11.80 -8.92
CA PHE A 249 9.83 11.16 -7.61
C PHE A 249 8.45 10.99 -6.94
N ILE A 250 7.60 12.01 -6.96
CA ILE A 250 6.23 11.95 -6.42
C ILE A 250 5.37 10.92 -7.19
N SER A 251 5.55 10.83 -8.51
CA SER A 251 4.87 9.81 -9.31
C SER A 251 5.29 8.39 -8.91
N ILE A 252 6.59 8.19 -8.70
CA ILE A 252 7.14 6.91 -8.23
C ILE A 252 6.55 6.58 -6.84
N MET A 253 6.53 7.55 -5.93
CA MET A 253 5.91 7.39 -4.61
C MET A 253 4.45 6.91 -4.74
N ALA A 254 3.64 7.54 -5.56
CA ALA A 254 2.23 7.16 -5.71
C ALA A 254 2.05 5.74 -6.25
N ILE A 255 2.82 5.39 -7.29
CA ILE A 255 2.75 4.04 -7.90
C ILE A 255 3.24 2.96 -6.92
N SER A 256 4.07 3.32 -5.95
CA SER A 256 4.62 2.38 -4.98
C SER A 256 3.68 2.01 -3.83
N VAL A 257 2.61 2.76 -3.61
CA VAL A 257 1.66 2.51 -2.52
C VAL A 257 1.14 1.06 -2.51
N PRO A 258 0.67 0.49 -3.64
CA PRO A 258 0.24 -0.91 -3.68
C PRO A 258 1.35 -1.90 -3.33
N HIS A 259 2.58 -1.65 -3.76
CA HIS A 259 3.72 -2.53 -3.50
C HIS A 259 4.07 -2.57 -2.02
N ILE A 260 4.04 -1.42 -1.34
CA ILE A 260 4.36 -1.35 0.09
C ILE A 260 3.23 -1.95 0.92
N ILE A 261 1.97 -1.64 0.61
CA ILE A 261 0.82 -2.23 1.30
C ILE A 261 0.76 -3.75 1.07
N GLY A 262 0.97 -4.22 -0.16
CA GLY A 262 1.03 -5.65 -0.47
C GLY A 262 2.20 -6.37 0.19
N GLY A 263 3.32 -5.68 0.41
CA GLY A 263 4.50 -6.21 1.09
C GLY A 263 4.33 -6.40 2.59
N THR A 264 3.39 -5.70 3.23
CA THR A 264 3.17 -5.81 4.68
C THR A 264 2.76 -7.21 5.11
N TYR A 265 2.00 -7.95 4.29
CA TYR A 265 1.54 -9.29 4.61
C TYR A 265 2.66 -10.24 5.05
N VAL A 266 3.75 -10.31 4.27
CA VAL A 266 4.86 -11.22 4.58
C VAL A 266 5.49 -10.87 5.93
N VAL A 267 5.69 -9.59 6.19
CA VAL A 267 6.26 -9.07 7.43
C VAL A 267 5.28 -9.27 8.60
N GLU A 268 4.00 -8.91 8.42
CA GLU A 268 2.95 -9.14 9.40
C GLU A 268 2.87 -10.62 9.81
N LYS A 269 2.99 -11.54 8.83
CA LYS A 269 2.92 -12.98 9.10
C LYS A 269 4.14 -13.49 9.86
N VAL A 270 5.35 -13.10 9.46
CA VAL A 270 6.58 -13.58 10.11
C VAL A 270 6.69 -13.07 11.55
N PHE A 271 6.34 -11.80 11.78
CA PHE A 271 6.35 -11.19 13.12
C PHE A 271 5.06 -11.42 13.91
N SER A 272 4.09 -12.18 13.37
CA SER A 272 2.74 -12.30 13.97
C SER A 272 2.14 -10.94 14.35
N TYR A 273 2.41 -9.93 13.53
CA TYR A 273 1.95 -8.57 13.69
C TYR A 273 0.53 -8.45 13.13
N PRO A 274 -0.50 -8.17 13.95
CA PRO A 274 -1.89 -8.17 13.48
C PRO A 274 -2.14 -7.00 12.53
N GLY A 275 -2.50 -7.30 11.27
CA GLY A 275 -2.73 -6.29 10.25
C GLY A 275 -3.64 -6.74 9.11
N LEU A 276 -3.95 -5.78 8.21
CA LEU A 276 -4.86 -5.99 7.06
C LEU A 276 -4.29 -6.96 6.02
N GLY A 277 -2.96 -7.01 5.85
CA GLY A 277 -2.31 -7.95 4.94
C GLY A 277 -2.53 -9.39 5.38
N THR A 278 -2.36 -9.66 6.67
CA THR A 278 -2.66 -10.97 7.26
C THR A 278 -4.14 -11.31 7.14
N LEU A 279 -5.05 -10.36 7.41
CA LEU A 279 -6.50 -10.56 7.21
C LEU A 279 -6.83 -10.91 5.77
N SER A 280 -6.28 -10.19 4.79
CA SER A 280 -6.53 -10.43 3.37
C SER A 280 -6.13 -11.84 2.94
N PHE A 281 -4.93 -12.27 3.34
CA PHE A 281 -4.47 -13.62 3.03
C PHE A 281 -5.31 -14.71 3.69
N GLU A 282 -5.63 -14.53 4.97
CA GLU A 282 -6.43 -15.50 5.70
C GLU A 282 -7.86 -15.57 5.16
N SER A 283 -8.45 -14.44 4.78
CA SER A 283 -9.76 -14.40 4.14
C SER A 283 -9.77 -15.13 2.81
N ALA A 284 -8.74 -14.96 1.99
CA ALA A 284 -8.60 -15.71 0.74
C ALA A 284 -8.42 -17.21 1.01
N LYS A 285 -7.56 -17.59 1.96
CA LYS A 285 -7.27 -18.97 2.31
C LYS A 285 -8.50 -19.72 2.86
N TYR A 286 -9.32 -19.04 3.67
CA TYR A 286 -10.50 -19.64 4.31
C TYR A 286 -11.81 -19.33 3.60
N HIS A 287 -11.74 -18.75 2.38
CA HIS A 287 -12.91 -18.40 1.56
C HIS A 287 -13.90 -17.46 2.28
N ASP A 288 -13.37 -16.54 3.09
CA ASP A 288 -14.15 -15.49 3.77
C ASP A 288 -14.40 -14.34 2.80
N TYR A 289 -15.38 -14.51 1.92
CA TYR A 289 -15.63 -13.59 0.82
C TYR A 289 -16.11 -12.22 1.29
N ASN A 290 -16.91 -12.13 2.37
CA ASN A 290 -17.36 -10.85 2.90
C ASN A 290 -16.16 -10.00 3.33
N MET A 291 -15.26 -10.57 4.13
CA MET A 291 -14.02 -9.92 4.54
C MET A 291 -13.13 -9.58 3.35
N LEU A 292 -12.93 -10.54 2.43
CA LEU A 292 -12.06 -10.37 1.27
C LEU A 292 -12.55 -9.25 0.34
N MET A 293 -13.84 -9.16 0.09
CA MET A 293 -14.43 -8.07 -0.73
C MET A 293 -14.12 -6.71 -0.14
N VAL A 294 -14.34 -6.53 1.16
CA VAL A 294 -14.10 -5.24 1.83
C VAL A 294 -12.61 -4.89 1.81
N LEU A 295 -11.73 -5.84 2.10
CA LEU A 295 -10.28 -5.60 2.08
C LEU A 295 -9.77 -5.25 0.67
N CYS A 296 -10.27 -5.91 -0.38
CA CYS A 296 -9.97 -5.56 -1.77
C CYS A 296 -10.44 -4.14 -2.10
N LEU A 297 -11.66 -3.76 -1.69
CA LEU A 297 -12.17 -2.40 -1.90
C LEU A 297 -11.36 -1.35 -1.15
N LEU A 298 -11.05 -1.57 0.13
CA LEU A 298 -10.22 -0.67 0.92
C LEU A 298 -8.84 -0.45 0.28
N THR A 299 -8.20 -1.54 -0.13
CA THR A 299 -6.92 -1.46 -0.85
C THR A 299 -7.06 -0.69 -2.15
N GLY A 300 -8.09 -0.98 -2.95
CA GLY A 300 -8.38 -0.27 -4.19
C GLY A 300 -8.63 1.22 -3.98
N ILE A 301 -9.40 1.60 -2.96
CA ILE A 301 -9.64 3.00 -2.59
C ILE A 301 -8.32 3.70 -2.27
N VAL A 302 -7.48 3.12 -1.43
CA VAL A 302 -6.17 3.69 -1.05
C VAL A 302 -5.29 3.89 -2.29
N VAL A 303 -5.22 2.89 -3.18
CA VAL A 303 -4.42 2.94 -4.40
C VAL A 303 -4.90 4.05 -5.34
N VAL A 304 -6.21 4.08 -5.64
CA VAL A 304 -6.78 5.06 -6.57
C VAL A 304 -6.69 6.47 -6.00
N PHE A 305 -6.95 6.63 -4.69
CA PHE A 305 -6.80 7.90 -4.00
C PHE A 305 -5.36 8.42 -4.02
N SER A 306 -4.38 7.57 -3.72
CA SER A 306 -2.96 7.93 -3.75
C SER A 306 -2.52 8.38 -5.14
N ASN A 307 -2.93 7.67 -6.19
CA ASN A 307 -2.66 8.06 -7.57
C ASN A 307 -3.31 9.40 -7.94
N MET A 308 -4.54 9.64 -7.50
CA MET A 308 -5.24 10.91 -7.74
C MET A 308 -4.52 12.08 -7.05
N VAL A 309 -4.13 11.91 -5.79
CA VAL A 309 -3.37 12.91 -5.04
C VAL A 309 -2.04 13.23 -5.72
N ALA A 310 -1.31 12.20 -6.14
CA ALA A 310 -0.04 12.38 -6.85
C ALA A 310 -0.21 13.14 -8.16
N GLN A 311 -1.24 12.84 -8.95
CA GLN A 311 -1.52 13.58 -10.18
C GLN A 311 -1.81 15.06 -9.89
N ILE A 312 -2.62 15.37 -8.87
CA ILE A 312 -2.93 16.75 -8.48
C ILE A 312 -1.65 17.50 -8.04
N ILE A 313 -0.78 16.82 -7.29
CA ILE A 313 0.48 17.41 -6.84
C ILE A 313 1.42 17.66 -8.05
N ASN A 314 1.58 16.67 -8.93
CA ASN A 314 2.41 16.79 -10.12
C ASN A 314 1.94 17.93 -11.04
N ASP A 315 0.64 18.06 -11.27
CA ASP A 315 0.06 19.11 -12.08
C ASP A 315 0.26 20.53 -11.51
N LYS A 316 0.49 20.62 -10.19
CA LYS A 316 0.86 21.88 -9.53
C LYS A 316 2.36 22.16 -9.60
N ILE A 317 3.20 21.13 -9.52
CA ILE A 317 4.67 21.27 -9.53
C ILE A 317 5.17 21.52 -10.96
N ASP A 318 4.66 20.77 -11.94
CA ASP A 318 5.02 20.93 -13.36
C ASP A 318 3.75 21.04 -14.24
N PRO A 319 3.32 22.27 -14.55
CA PRO A 319 2.16 22.50 -15.41
C PRO A 319 2.33 21.97 -16.87
N ARG A 320 3.55 21.68 -17.30
CA ARG A 320 3.81 21.16 -18.67
C ARG A 320 3.28 19.74 -18.84
N MET A 321 3.25 18.96 -17.77
CA MET A 321 2.68 17.60 -17.80
C MET A 321 1.17 17.57 -18.11
N LYS A 322 0.44 18.69 -17.93
CA LYS A 322 -0.96 18.83 -18.36
C LYS A 322 -1.09 18.89 -19.89
N HIS A 323 -0.14 19.53 -20.56
CA HIS A 323 -0.13 19.64 -22.03
C HIS A 323 0.11 18.30 -22.73
N GLU A 324 0.99 17.47 -22.18
CA GLU A 324 1.29 16.15 -22.76
C GLU A 324 0.13 15.16 -22.67
N ARG A 325 -0.81 15.37 -21.71
CA ARG A 325 -2.00 14.52 -21.54
C ARG A 325 -3.21 14.96 -22.34
N GLY A 326 -3.12 16.02 -23.14
CA GLY A 326 -4.26 16.55 -23.90
C GLY A 326 -5.39 17.16 -23.04
N GLU A 327 -5.14 17.48 -21.79
CA GLU A 327 -6.14 17.98 -20.85
C GLU A 327 -6.37 19.51 -20.94
N LEU A 328 -5.75 20.18 -21.92
CA LEU A 328 -5.82 21.63 -22.15
C LEU A 328 -6.48 22.04 -23.50
N LEU A 329 -7.34 21.20 -24.06
CA LEU A 329 -8.22 21.57 -25.17
C LEU A 329 -9.61 21.93 -24.66
#